data_50bc7185ee473e8605daca4ddcf1d7fe
#
_entry.id   50bc7185ee473e8605daca4ddcf1d7fe
#
_cell.length_a   1.000
_cell.length_b   1.000
_cell.length_c   1.000
_cell.angle_alpha   90.00
_cell.angle_beta   90.00
_cell.angle_gamma   90.00
#
_symmetry.space_group_name_H-M   'P 1'
#
loop_
_entity.id
_entity.type
_entity.pdbx_description
1 polymer ?
#
loop_
_entity_poly.entity_id
_entity_poly.type
_entity_poly.pdbx_seq_one_letter_code
_entity_poly.pdbx_strand_id
1 'polypeptide(L)'
;MEHFIFTNARIVLPDTILDDHYLSVKNGVIESIGKGTPDREQLNSCTTVDCGGQYLSPGFIDIHCHGGGGADFMDGHMEDILTAARAHLIHGTTGICPTTLTCSRSEEH
;
A
#
# COMPACT_ATOMS: atom_id res chain seq x y z
N MET A 1 14.96 3.75 -14.04
CA MET A 1 14.98 2.73 -12.98
C MET A 1 14.54 3.37 -11.67
N GLU A 2 13.42 2.94 -11.12
CA GLU A 2 12.89 3.56 -9.90
C GLU A 2 13.54 2.95 -8.67
N HIS A 3 14.17 3.80 -7.88
CA HIS A 3 14.78 3.41 -6.63
C HIS A 3 14.43 4.46 -5.58
N PHE A 4 13.75 4.01 -4.52
CA PHE A 4 13.31 4.86 -3.42
C PHE A 4 13.94 4.37 -2.12
N ILE A 5 14.34 5.31 -1.27
CA ILE A 5 14.74 4.99 0.10
C ILE A 5 13.86 5.79 1.04
N PHE A 6 13.21 5.09 1.94
CA PHE A 6 12.41 5.68 3.03
C PHE A 6 13.28 5.71 4.27
N THR A 7 13.56 6.91 4.78
CA THR A 7 14.44 7.10 5.93
C THR A 7 13.66 7.60 7.14
N ASN A 8 14.27 7.49 8.31
CA ASN A 8 13.72 8.00 9.56
C ASN A 8 12.31 7.47 9.82
N ALA A 9 12.14 6.16 9.67
CA ALA A 9 10.85 5.49 9.76
C ALA A 9 10.80 4.52 10.93
N ARG A 10 9.60 4.28 11.44
CA ARG A 10 9.29 3.16 12.31
C ARG A 10 8.68 2.07 11.44
N ILE A 11 9.48 1.06 11.11
CA ILE A 11 9.09 0.02 10.16
C ILE A 11 8.31 -1.06 10.88
N VAL A 12 7.09 -1.30 10.44
CA VAL A 12 6.19 -2.30 11.03
C VAL A 12 6.44 -3.65 10.37
N LEU A 13 6.92 -4.61 11.15
CA LEU A 13 7.09 -6.00 10.76
C LEU A 13 6.01 -6.86 11.42
N PRO A 14 5.86 -8.14 10.99
CA PRO A 14 4.80 -8.99 11.54
C PRO A 14 4.84 -9.18 13.06
N ASP A 15 6.03 -9.14 13.66
CA ASP A 15 6.22 -9.44 15.08
C ASP A 15 6.94 -8.33 15.85
N THR A 16 7.33 -7.24 15.20
CA THR A 16 8.07 -6.17 15.86
C THR A 16 7.98 -4.86 15.07
N ILE A 17 8.44 -3.78 15.69
CA ILE A 17 8.58 -2.47 15.04
C ILE A 17 10.05 -2.06 15.16
N LEU A 18 10.66 -1.72 14.03
CA LEU A 18 12.05 -1.29 13.97
C LEU A 18 12.11 0.23 13.95
N ASP A 19 12.65 0.83 15.02
CA ASP A 19 12.89 2.26 15.09
C ASP A 19 14.22 2.61 14.44
N ASP A 20 14.31 3.82 13.86
CA ASP A 20 15.54 4.35 13.27
C ASP A 20 16.12 3.42 12.20
N HIS A 21 15.27 2.99 11.29
CA HIS A 21 15.64 2.16 10.16
C HIS A 21 15.27 2.83 8.84
N TYR A 22 15.86 2.35 7.76
CA TYR A 22 15.47 2.74 6.41
C TYR A 22 15.03 1.51 5.62
N LEU A 23 14.23 1.76 4.59
CA LEU A 23 13.75 0.73 3.69
C LEU A 23 14.04 1.16 2.26
N SER A 24 14.69 0.28 1.51
CA SER A 24 15.02 0.51 0.11
C SER A 24 14.09 -0.29 -0.79
N VAL A 25 13.48 0.40 -1.76
CA VAL A 25 12.58 -0.19 -2.76
C VAL A 25 13.15 0.08 -4.14
N LYS A 26 13.34 -0.96 -4.91
CA LYS A 26 13.87 -0.88 -6.26
C LYS A 26 12.96 -1.60 -7.23
N ASN A 27 12.50 -0.88 -8.25
CA ASN A 27 11.61 -1.43 -9.29
C ASN A 27 10.35 -2.09 -8.70
N GLY A 28 9.76 -1.46 -7.68
CA GLY A 28 8.53 -1.93 -7.05
C GLY A 28 8.70 -3.08 -6.06
N VAL A 29 9.94 -3.46 -5.73
CA VAL A 29 10.24 -4.56 -4.81
C VAL A 29 11.09 -4.05 -3.66
N ILE A 30 10.78 -4.51 -2.45
CA ILE A 30 11.61 -4.20 -1.28
C ILE A 30 12.97 -4.88 -1.46
N GLU A 31 14.03 -4.07 -1.50
CA GLU A 31 15.39 -4.55 -1.69
C GLU A 31 16.08 -4.87 -0.37
N SER A 32 15.96 -3.97 0.59
CA SER A 32 16.64 -4.13 1.87
C SER A 32 16.05 -3.24 2.95
N ILE A 33 16.30 -3.65 4.20
CA ILE A 33 16.00 -2.86 5.39
C ILE A 33 17.31 -2.74 6.17
N GLY A 34 17.67 -1.53 6.55
CA GLY A 34 18.90 -1.28 7.28
C GLY A 34 18.71 -0.37 8.49
N LYS A 35 19.63 -0.44 9.44
CA LYS A 35 19.58 0.39 10.62
C LYS A 35 20.24 1.75 10.36
N GLY A 36 19.67 2.80 10.93
CA GLY A 36 20.20 4.15 10.80
C GLY A 36 19.88 4.77 9.46
N THR A 37 20.85 5.48 8.91
CA THR A 37 20.74 6.18 7.62
C THR A 37 21.71 5.59 6.63
N PRO A 38 21.29 5.36 5.37
CA PRO A 38 22.21 4.89 4.33
C PRO A 38 23.34 5.89 4.10
N ASP A 39 24.42 5.44 3.49
CA ASP A 39 25.51 6.33 3.16
C ASP A 39 25.10 7.35 2.08
N ARG A 40 25.92 8.40 1.93
CA ARG A 40 25.58 9.50 1.02
C ARG A 40 25.54 9.08 -0.44
N GLU A 41 26.34 8.12 -0.85
CA GLU A 41 26.33 7.61 -2.22
C GLU A 41 25.00 6.93 -2.54
N GLN A 42 24.50 6.13 -1.62
CA GLN A 42 23.20 5.46 -1.77
C GLN A 42 22.07 6.50 -1.86
N LEU A 43 22.09 7.50 -0.99
CA LEU A 43 21.06 8.55 -0.98
C LEU A 43 21.08 9.38 -2.27
N ASN A 44 22.26 9.64 -2.82
CA ASN A 44 22.38 10.45 -4.04
C ASN A 44 21.93 9.72 -5.30
N SER A 45 21.90 8.39 -5.29
CA SER A 45 21.54 7.58 -6.45
C SER A 45 20.05 7.23 -6.52
N CYS A 46 19.24 7.69 -5.58
CA CYS A 46 17.84 7.34 -5.51
C CYS A 46 16.99 8.49 -4.97
N THR A 47 15.66 8.31 -5.07
CA THR A 47 14.71 9.25 -4.47
C THR A 47 14.58 8.93 -2.98
N THR A 48 14.82 9.92 -2.15
CA THR A 48 14.76 9.76 -0.69
C THR A 48 13.48 10.39 -0.14
N VAL A 49 12.80 9.64 0.71
CA VAL A 49 11.60 10.09 1.42
C VAL A 49 11.90 10.05 2.91
N ASP A 50 11.84 11.21 3.57
CA ASP A 50 11.98 11.29 5.02
C ASP A 50 10.61 11.05 5.66
N CYS A 51 10.48 9.99 6.43
CA CYS A 51 9.22 9.64 7.08
C CYS A 51 8.96 10.41 8.37
N GLY A 52 9.92 11.23 8.82
CA GLY A 52 9.73 12.09 9.98
C GLY A 52 9.43 11.36 11.29
N GLY A 53 9.92 10.15 11.44
CA GLY A 53 9.66 9.33 12.63
C GLY A 53 8.30 8.64 12.62
N GLN A 54 7.56 8.72 11.52
CA GLN A 54 6.25 8.08 11.39
C GLN A 54 6.36 6.60 11.10
N TYR A 55 5.26 5.88 11.22
CA TYR A 55 5.20 4.47 10.92
C TYR A 55 5.21 4.23 9.42
N LEU A 56 5.99 3.24 9.00
CA LEU A 56 6.03 2.74 7.64
C LEU A 56 5.58 1.28 7.67
N SER A 57 4.47 0.97 7.02
CA SER A 57 3.90 -0.38 7.00
C SER A 57 3.60 -0.81 5.58
N PRO A 58 3.45 -2.13 5.33
CA PRO A 58 2.85 -2.58 4.08
C PRO A 58 1.46 -1.99 3.92
N GLY A 59 0.98 -1.88 2.69
CA GLY A 59 -0.39 -1.50 2.44
C GLY A 59 -1.36 -2.52 3.07
N PHE A 60 -2.49 -2.02 3.55
CA PHE A 60 -3.47 -2.88 4.19
C PHE A 60 -4.19 -3.75 3.17
N ILE A 61 -4.59 -4.95 3.61
CA ILE A 61 -5.37 -5.87 2.79
C ILE A 61 -6.76 -6.00 3.41
N ASP A 62 -7.79 -5.67 2.62
CA ASP A 62 -9.18 -5.81 3.04
C ASP A 62 -9.71 -7.14 2.50
N ILE A 63 -10.00 -8.07 3.40
CA ILE A 63 -10.42 -9.42 3.04
C ILE A 63 -11.93 -9.56 2.82
N HIS A 64 -12.70 -8.50 3.08
CA HIS A 64 -14.15 -8.52 2.89
C HIS A 64 -14.62 -7.09 2.58
N CYS A 65 -14.88 -6.82 1.30
CA CYS A 65 -15.20 -5.47 0.85
C CYS A 65 -16.28 -5.51 -0.22
N HIS A 66 -17.40 -4.83 0.03
CA HIS A 66 -18.52 -4.72 -0.92
C HIS A 66 -18.36 -3.55 -1.89
N GLY A 67 -17.62 -2.53 -1.53
CA GLY A 67 -17.40 -1.36 -2.37
C GLY A 67 -16.75 -0.23 -1.60
N GLY A 68 -16.80 0.97 -2.16
CA GLY A 68 -16.27 2.18 -1.55
C GLY A 68 -16.45 3.38 -2.46
N GLY A 69 -16.29 4.59 -1.90
CA GLY A 69 -16.42 5.83 -2.68
C GLY A 69 -17.78 6.00 -3.35
N GLY A 70 -18.84 5.41 -2.79
CA GLY A 70 -20.18 5.46 -3.35
C GLY A 70 -20.46 4.40 -4.41
N ALA A 71 -19.53 3.49 -4.66
CA ALA A 71 -19.67 2.40 -5.62
C ALA A 71 -19.68 1.04 -4.93
N ASP A 72 -20.42 0.10 -5.50
CA ASP A 72 -20.54 -1.28 -5.01
C ASP A 72 -20.03 -2.23 -6.10
N PHE A 73 -19.33 -3.30 -5.72
CA PHE A 73 -18.87 -4.31 -6.68
C PHE A 73 -20.04 -5.03 -7.38
N MET A 74 -21.23 -5.01 -6.79
CA MET A 74 -22.45 -5.53 -7.42
C MET A 74 -22.90 -4.69 -8.63
N ASP A 75 -22.42 -3.45 -8.77
CA ASP A 75 -22.77 -2.59 -9.91
C ASP A 75 -22.23 -3.14 -11.23
N GLY A 76 -21.20 -3.98 -11.19
CA GLY A 76 -20.74 -4.73 -12.34
C GLY A 76 -20.03 -3.95 -13.43
N HIS A 77 -19.78 -2.67 -13.24
CA HIS A 77 -19.07 -1.82 -14.19
C HIS A 77 -17.63 -1.61 -13.77
N MET A 78 -16.72 -1.60 -14.74
CA MET A 78 -15.28 -1.40 -14.45
C MET A 78 -15.02 -0.08 -13.73
N GLU A 79 -15.74 0.98 -14.08
CA GLU A 79 -15.60 2.28 -13.43
C GLU A 79 -15.97 2.22 -11.96
N ASP A 80 -17.01 1.47 -11.60
CA ASP A 80 -17.43 1.31 -10.21
C ASP A 80 -16.40 0.51 -9.41
N ILE A 81 -15.84 -0.53 -10.01
CA ILE A 81 -14.77 -1.33 -9.39
C ILE A 81 -13.54 -0.45 -9.12
N LEU A 82 -13.14 0.36 -10.10
CA LEU A 82 -11.99 1.26 -9.94
C LEU A 82 -12.27 2.35 -8.90
N THR A 83 -13.48 2.88 -8.86
CA THR A 83 -13.87 3.89 -7.87
C THR A 83 -13.76 3.31 -6.46
N ALA A 84 -14.28 2.11 -6.23
CA ALA A 84 -14.20 1.45 -4.94
C ALA A 84 -12.75 1.16 -4.56
N ALA A 85 -11.96 0.62 -5.49
CA ALA A 85 -10.56 0.32 -5.24
C ALA A 85 -9.75 1.58 -4.90
N ARG A 86 -9.95 2.67 -5.60
CA ARG A 86 -9.27 3.94 -5.33
C ARG A 86 -9.64 4.53 -3.99
N ALA A 87 -10.91 4.40 -3.57
CA ALA A 87 -11.36 4.87 -2.27
C ALA A 87 -10.60 4.16 -1.15
N HIS A 88 -10.40 2.85 -1.26
CA HIS A 88 -9.62 2.09 -0.29
C HIS A 88 -8.13 2.40 -0.36
N LEU A 89 -7.58 2.61 -1.55
CA LEU A 89 -6.17 2.93 -1.74
C LEU A 89 -5.78 4.25 -1.06
N ILE A 90 -6.61 5.27 -1.15
CA ILE A 90 -6.37 6.57 -0.50
C ILE A 90 -6.20 6.40 1.02
N HIS A 91 -6.86 5.44 1.61
CA HIS A 91 -6.78 5.13 3.03
C HIS A 91 -5.76 4.04 3.38
N GLY A 92 -4.90 3.67 2.44
CA GLY A 92 -3.79 2.76 2.69
C GLY A 92 -4.04 1.30 2.37
N THR A 93 -5.20 0.95 1.81
CA THR A 93 -5.50 -0.42 1.40
C THR A 93 -4.92 -0.68 0.02
N THR A 94 -4.02 -1.65 -0.09
CA THR A 94 -3.35 -2.00 -1.34
C THR A 94 -3.81 -3.35 -1.92
N GLY A 95 -4.56 -4.12 -1.15
CA GLY A 95 -5.14 -5.37 -1.62
C GLY A 95 -6.57 -5.51 -1.09
N ILE A 96 -7.51 -5.89 -1.95
CA ILE A 96 -8.89 -6.08 -1.56
C ILE A 96 -9.41 -7.41 -2.08
N CYS A 97 -10.36 -8.00 -1.34
CA CYS A 97 -11.14 -9.14 -1.79
C CYS A 97 -12.56 -8.65 -2.05
N PRO A 98 -12.92 -8.35 -3.31
CA PRO A 98 -14.27 -7.88 -3.62
C PRO A 98 -15.32 -8.89 -3.19
N THR A 99 -16.36 -8.41 -2.52
CA THR A 99 -17.42 -9.26 -1.99
C THR A 99 -18.76 -8.86 -2.60
N THR A 100 -19.51 -9.84 -3.04
CA THR A 100 -20.86 -9.63 -3.57
C THR A 100 -21.89 -10.28 -2.65
N LEU A 101 -23.12 -9.79 -2.72
CA LEU A 101 -24.25 -10.39 -2.05
C LEU A 101 -24.97 -11.33 -3.02
N THR A 102 -25.68 -12.33 -2.48
CA THR A 102 -26.55 -13.18 -3.30
C THR A 102 -27.66 -12.34 -3.91
N CYS A 103 -27.79 -12.39 -5.22
CA CYS A 103 -28.83 -11.63 -5.94
C CYS A 103 -29.29 -12.42 -7.17
N SER A 104 -30.25 -11.86 -7.91
CA SER A 104 -30.67 -12.47 -9.16
C SER A 104 -29.53 -12.40 -10.19
N ARG A 105 -29.51 -13.37 -11.12
CA ARG A 105 -28.46 -13.46 -12.13
C ARG A 105 -28.33 -12.21 -12.99
N SER A 106 -29.43 -11.50 -13.22
CA SER A 106 -29.42 -10.26 -14.00
C SER A 106 -28.73 -9.11 -13.27
N GLU A 107 -28.66 -9.13 -11.96
CA GLU A 107 -28.04 -8.10 -11.13
C GLU A 107 -26.55 -8.31 -10.93
N GLU A 108 -26.04 -9.52 -11.17
CA GLU A 108 -24.62 -9.85 -11.04
C GLU A 108 -23.76 -9.32 -12.18
N HIS A 109 -24.39 -8.85 -13.22
CA HIS A 109 -23.73 -8.28 -14.38
C HIS A 109 -23.80 -6.76 -14.36
#